data_0e532d354c33bf059cce3ae20fb85702
#
_entry.id   0e532d354c33bf059cce3ae20fb85702
#
_cell.length_a   1.000
_cell.length_b   1.000
_cell.length_c   1.000
_cell.angle_alpha   90.00
_cell.angle_beta   90.00
_cell.angle_gamma   90.00
#
_symmetry.space_group_name_H-M   'P 1'
#
loop_
_entity.id
_entity.type
_entity.pdbx_description
1 polymer ?
#
loop_
_entity_poly.entity_id
_entity_poly.type
_entity_poly.pdbx_seq_one_letter_code
_entity_poly.pdbx_strand_id
1 'polypeptide(L)'
;MRETMDWTRRAAALAASAALLASAACGSPIAGVGRTVGPIPMDSVALNLVLIGDAGLPNPEGEPVLRALQNEIAEAPDKNFVVFLGDNLYPVGLVDTLTEPGREGLRILRAQFQPLRDTNTRGLFVPGNHDWGQGAPEGWQNIVRQERFINTEGAGLFGMEPRDGCPGPVVVDIGAVLRLIAIDTHWWLHPSTKGGPGRCNPGTEDGVVDSLRIALATAGDRRTVVVAHHPIVSGGSHGGYFDWPTYLFPFHPWARVAGLFARQDVTGREYRHMVSQLARAFVVDTPTVYAAGHEHNLQVFRRAPERRDPANYLLVSGGGIYGHTTSTRRITGIRYIREASGYQRITFLEDGRARLSVMVVDAEGNATEDFSMWLDVPPIRGTGAPPAATEGGR
;
A
#
# COMPACT_ATOMS: atom_id res chain seq x y z
N MET A 1 -63.51 -3.02 17.92
CA MET A 1 -62.85 -1.97 17.09
C MET A 1 -61.71 -1.20 17.83
N ARG A 2 -61.42 -1.47 19.10
CA ARG A 2 -60.27 -0.85 19.82
C ARG A 2 -58.99 -1.70 19.87
N GLU A 3 -59.05 -3.00 19.65
CA GLU A 3 -57.86 -3.88 19.72
C GLU A 3 -56.99 -3.88 18.46
N THR A 4 -57.57 -3.64 17.26
CA THR A 4 -56.81 -3.63 16.03
C THR A 4 -55.92 -2.39 15.83
N MET A 5 -56.22 -1.29 16.54
CA MET A 5 -55.46 -0.05 16.47
C MET A 5 -54.17 -0.05 17.31
N ASP A 6 -54.07 -0.96 18.29
CA ASP A 6 -52.89 -1.08 19.18
C ASP A 6 -51.77 -1.92 18.54
N TRP A 7 -52.12 -2.91 17.72
CA TRP A 7 -51.15 -3.73 16.99
C TRP A 7 -50.41 -2.96 15.90
N THR A 8 -51.09 -2.08 15.16
CA THR A 8 -50.48 -1.25 14.10
C THR A 8 -49.53 -0.20 14.69
N ARG A 9 -49.85 0.38 15.85
CA ARG A 9 -48.95 1.32 16.55
C ARG A 9 -47.72 0.62 17.13
N ARG A 10 -47.84 -0.59 17.65
CA ARG A 10 -46.70 -1.40 18.14
C ARG A 10 -45.81 -1.87 17.02
N ALA A 11 -46.37 -2.28 15.87
CA ALA A 11 -45.62 -2.67 14.68
C ALA A 11 -44.88 -1.47 14.08
N ALA A 12 -45.51 -0.27 14.03
CA ALA A 12 -44.85 0.94 13.57
C ALA A 12 -43.73 1.42 14.51
N ALA A 13 -43.89 1.28 15.83
CA ALA A 13 -42.87 1.62 16.81
C ALA A 13 -41.67 0.66 16.76
N LEU A 14 -41.90 -0.64 16.54
CA LEU A 14 -40.85 -1.64 16.35
C LEU A 14 -40.11 -1.45 15.03
N ALA A 15 -40.80 -1.10 13.95
CA ALA A 15 -40.19 -0.79 12.66
C ALA A 15 -39.35 0.50 12.71
N ALA A 16 -39.84 1.53 13.40
CA ALA A 16 -39.11 2.78 13.62
C ALA A 16 -37.85 2.58 14.50
N SER A 17 -37.96 1.75 15.54
CA SER A 17 -36.82 1.41 16.39
C SER A 17 -35.77 0.54 15.67
N ALA A 18 -36.20 -0.38 14.80
CA ALA A 18 -35.31 -1.17 13.96
C ALA A 18 -34.60 -0.31 12.89
N ALA A 19 -35.29 0.68 12.30
CA ALA A 19 -34.72 1.64 11.37
C ALA A 19 -33.71 2.58 12.05
N LEU A 20 -33.96 3.00 13.29
CA LEU A 20 -33.02 3.81 14.09
C LEU A 20 -31.79 3.01 14.55
N LEU A 21 -31.95 1.73 14.86
CA LEU A 21 -30.83 0.84 15.20
C LEU A 21 -30.00 0.45 13.96
N ALA A 22 -30.61 0.34 12.79
CA ALA A 22 -29.90 0.09 11.52
C ALA A 22 -29.08 1.31 11.08
N SER A 23 -29.55 2.53 11.33
CA SER A 23 -28.80 3.75 11.03
C SER A 23 -27.63 4.02 12.00
N ALA A 24 -27.67 3.46 13.22
CA ALA A 24 -26.58 3.57 14.19
C ALA A 24 -25.46 2.51 13.97
N ALA A 25 -25.72 1.47 13.19
CA ALA A 25 -24.75 0.40 12.90
C ALA A 25 -23.86 0.67 11.66
N CYS A 26 -24.21 1.64 10.83
CA CYS A 26 -23.33 2.11 9.74
C CYS A 26 -22.28 3.06 10.33
N GLY A 27 -21.19 2.52 10.85
CA GLY A 27 -20.00 3.32 11.14
C GLY A 27 -19.60 4.06 9.86
N SER A 28 -19.44 5.38 9.92
CA SER A 28 -19.01 6.18 8.76
C SER A 28 -17.77 5.53 8.12
N PRO A 29 -17.77 5.22 6.83
CA PRO A 29 -16.62 4.66 6.13
C PRO A 29 -15.44 5.65 6.05
N ILE A 30 -15.66 6.89 6.47
CA ILE A 30 -14.70 8.00 6.39
C ILE A 30 -14.13 8.29 7.77
N ALA A 31 -12.81 8.32 7.89
CA ALA A 31 -12.11 8.72 9.11
C ALA A 31 -10.90 9.59 8.78
N GLY A 32 -10.68 10.64 9.56
CA GLY A 32 -9.50 11.51 9.44
C GLY A 32 -9.56 12.53 8.31
N VAL A 33 -10.55 12.49 7.43
CA VAL A 33 -10.71 13.40 6.29
C VAL A 33 -10.70 14.88 6.75
N GLY A 34 -9.93 15.73 6.04
CA GLY A 34 -9.76 17.14 6.36
C GLY A 34 -8.89 17.43 7.58
N ARG A 35 -8.24 16.42 8.17
CA ARG A 35 -7.33 16.61 9.32
C ARG A 35 -5.90 16.72 8.83
N THR A 36 -5.41 17.93 8.68
CA THR A 36 -4.05 18.19 8.24
C THR A 36 -3.23 18.86 9.35
N VAL A 37 -1.92 18.59 9.37
CA VAL A 37 -0.95 19.35 10.16
C VAL A 37 -0.35 20.45 9.30
N GLY A 38 0.24 21.48 9.92
CA GLY A 38 0.73 22.65 9.22
C GLY A 38 1.73 22.35 8.08
N PRO A 39 1.93 23.30 7.15
CA PRO A 39 2.85 23.13 6.03
C PRO A 39 4.30 22.96 6.48
N ILE A 40 5.10 22.33 5.64
CA ILE A 40 6.54 22.14 5.83
C ILE A 40 7.28 23.07 4.87
N PRO A 41 8.27 23.85 5.34
CA PRO A 41 9.15 24.59 4.45
C PRO A 41 9.94 23.62 3.55
N MET A 42 10.00 23.89 2.23
CA MET A 42 10.66 23.02 1.26
C MET A 42 12.17 22.87 1.47
N ASP A 43 12.82 23.86 2.04
CA ASP A 43 14.26 23.85 2.39
C ASP A 43 14.58 22.85 3.52
N SER A 44 13.60 22.52 4.36
CA SER A 44 13.73 21.51 5.42
C SER A 44 13.50 20.07 4.96
N VAL A 45 13.09 19.85 3.71
CA VAL A 45 12.82 18.51 3.16
C VAL A 45 14.13 17.84 2.74
N ALA A 46 14.43 16.70 3.34
CA ALA A 46 15.53 15.82 2.94
C ALA A 46 15.11 14.86 1.82
N LEU A 47 13.89 14.29 1.92
CA LEU A 47 13.38 13.30 0.96
C LEU A 47 11.85 13.23 1.04
N ASN A 48 11.20 13.13 -0.11
CA ASN A 48 9.81 12.68 -0.24
C ASN A 48 9.78 11.27 -0.80
N LEU A 49 9.14 10.34 -0.09
CA LEU A 49 8.80 9.01 -0.57
C LEU A 49 7.34 9.01 -0.98
N VAL A 50 7.06 8.93 -2.28
CA VAL A 50 5.70 8.86 -2.82
C VAL A 50 5.32 7.40 -3.04
N LEU A 51 4.17 6.99 -2.53
CA LEU A 51 3.66 5.62 -2.51
C LEU A 51 2.37 5.57 -3.30
N ILE A 52 2.37 4.89 -4.44
CA ILE A 52 1.21 4.74 -5.33
C ILE A 52 1.08 3.26 -5.72
N GLY A 53 -0.06 2.65 -5.55
CA GLY A 53 -0.33 1.25 -5.93
C GLY A 53 -1.50 1.15 -6.89
N ASP A 54 -1.61 -0.02 -7.54
CA ASP A 54 -2.76 -0.39 -8.36
C ASP A 54 -2.96 0.56 -9.56
N ALA A 55 -1.86 1.04 -10.14
CA ALA A 55 -1.87 2.00 -11.26
C ALA A 55 -1.89 1.34 -12.65
N GLY A 56 -2.12 0.03 -12.71
CA GLY A 56 -1.96 -0.82 -13.92
C GLY A 56 -3.11 -0.81 -14.90
N LEU A 57 -4.09 0.10 -14.78
CA LEU A 57 -5.18 0.27 -15.74
C LEU A 57 -5.48 1.76 -15.96
N PRO A 58 -4.49 2.56 -16.40
CA PRO A 58 -4.67 3.99 -16.57
C PRO A 58 -5.65 4.29 -17.71
N ASN A 59 -6.44 5.36 -17.55
CA ASN A 59 -7.33 5.86 -18.56
C ASN A 59 -6.54 6.16 -19.87
N PRO A 60 -6.93 5.61 -21.02
CA PRO A 60 -6.24 5.85 -22.28
C PRO A 60 -6.16 7.32 -22.71
N GLU A 61 -7.13 8.14 -22.30
CA GLU A 61 -7.18 9.58 -22.60
C GLU A 61 -6.35 10.43 -21.62
N GLY A 62 -5.69 9.80 -20.67
CA GLY A 62 -4.86 10.40 -19.64
C GLY A 62 -5.36 10.11 -18.22
N GLU A 63 -4.48 9.57 -17.38
CA GLU A 63 -4.80 9.18 -16.01
C GLU A 63 -4.62 10.37 -15.04
N PRO A 64 -5.70 10.85 -14.40
CA PRO A 64 -5.61 11.97 -13.46
C PRO A 64 -4.61 11.77 -12.34
N VAL A 65 -4.51 10.54 -11.78
CA VAL A 65 -3.61 10.27 -10.66
C VAL A 65 -2.14 10.33 -11.11
N LEU A 66 -1.80 9.81 -12.29
CA LEU A 66 -0.44 9.91 -12.83
C LEU A 66 -0.07 11.36 -13.19
N ARG A 67 -1.04 12.16 -13.65
CA ARG A 67 -0.85 13.60 -13.89
C ARG A 67 -0.57 14.35 -12.59
N ALA A 68 -1.36 14.07 -11.54
CA ALA A 68 -1.14 14.65 -10.22
C ALA A 68 0.22 14.28 -9.65
N LEU A 69 0.62 13.00 -9.79
CA LEU A 69 1.95 12.53 -9.41
C LEU A 69 3.05 13.30 -10.16
N GLN A 70 2.93 13.46 -11.48
CA GLN A 70 3.91 14.20 -12.30
C GLN A 70 4.06 15.64 -11.82
N ASN A 71 2.95 16.32 -11.56
CA ASN A 71 2.98 17.70 -11.08
C ASN A 71 3.69 17.80 -9.71
N GLU A 72 3.40 16.89 -8.79
CA GLU A 72 4.01 16.88 -7.45
C GLU A 72 5.52 16.64 -7.51
N ILE A 73 5.96 15.61 -8.24
CA ILE A 73 7.39 15.28 -8.28
C ILE A 73 8.22 16.24 -9.12
N ALA A 74 7.58 17.03 -9.99
CA ALA A 74 8.26 18.07 -10.79
C ALA A 74 8.75 19.26 -9.94
N GLU A 75 8.17 19.50 -8.75
CA GLU A 75 8.56 20.62 -7.88
C GLU A 75 9.99 20.48 -7.33
N ALA A 76 10.42 19.25 -7.02
CA ALA A 76 11.77 18.97 -6.50
C ALA A 76 12.20 17.54 -6.88
N PRO A 77 12.54 17.25 -8.15
CA PRO A 77 12.74 15.89 -8.64
C PRO A 77 13.83 15.11 -7.90
N ASP A 78 14.90 15.76 -7.54
CA ASP A 78 16.05 15.21 -6.81
C ASP A 78 15.76 14.87 -5.34
N LYS A 79 14.70 15.46 -4.77
CA LYS A 79 14.20 15.17 -3.42
C LYS A 79 13.09 14.11 -3.42
N ASN A 80 12.65 13.62 -4.57
CA ASN A 80 11.56 12.66 -4.66
C ASN A 80 12.08 11.25 -5.00
N PHE A 81 11.42 10.24 -4.42
CA PHE A 81 11.53 8.84 -4.79
C PHE A 81 10.13 8.23 -4.84
N VAL A 82 9.76 7.63 -5.96
CA VAL A 82 8.43 7.07 -6.17
C VAL A 82 8.45 5.55 -6.06
N VAL A 83 7.50 4.96 -5.34
CA VAL A 83 7.30 3.51 -5.29
C VAL A 83 5.92 3.16 -5.82
N PHE A 84 5.89 2.35 -6.88
CA PHE A 84 4.69 1.69 -7.37
C PHE A 84 4.50 0.39 -6.59
N LEU A 85 3.40 0.29 -5.83
CA LEU A 85 3.15 -0.75 -4.83
C LEU A 85 2.46 -2.00 -5.40
N GLY A 86 2.75 -2.35 -6.65
CA GLY A 86 2.22 -3.53 -7.32
C GLY A 86 0.92 -3.29 -8.06
N ASP A 87 0.47 -4.33 -8.76
CA ASP A 87 -0.60 -4.31 -9.75
C ASP A 87 -0.34 -3.21 -10.79
N ASN A 88 0.85 -3.32 -11.36
CA ASN A 88 1.35 -2.38 -12.37
C ASN A 88 0.77 -2.68 -13.74
N LEU A 89 0.13 -3.84 -13.92
CA LEU A 89 -0.50 -4.21 -15.18
C LEU A 89 -1.68 -5.18 -14.99
N TYR A 90 -2.89 -4.69 -15.24
CA TYR A 90 -4.11 -5.49 -15.28
C TYR A 90 -4.38 -6.07 -16.68
N PRO A 91 -5.13 -7.21 -16.79
CA PRO A 91 -5.59 -8.05 -15.67
C PRO A 91 -4.58 -9.13 -15.26
N VAL A 92 -3.55 -9.44 -16.05
CA VAL A 92 -2.73 -10.65 -15.88
C VAL A 92 -1.21 -10.43 -16.06
N GLY A 93 -0.74 -9.20 -15.88
CA GLY A 93 0.66 -8.86 -16.10
C GLY A 93 1.07 -8.84 -17.57
N LEU A 94 2.36 -8.77 -17.86
CA LEU A 94 2.86 -8.63 -19.23
C LEU A 94 2.90 -9.99 -19.94
N VAL A 95 1.92 -10.23 -20.80
CA VAL A 95 1.88 -11.39 -21.69
C VAL A 95 2.81 -11.21 -22.90
N ASP A 96 2.81 -12.17 -23.85
CA ASP A 96 3.64 -12.07 -25.06
C ASP A 96 3.42 -10.74 -25.79
N THR A 97 4.49 -9.97 -25.92
CA THR A 97 4.47 -8.61 -26.48
C THR A 97 4.20 -8.55 -28.00
N LEU A 98 4.22 -9.69 -28.68
CA LEU A 98 3.82 -9.80 -30.09
C LEU A 98 2.29 -9.85 -30.25
N THR A 99 1.57 -10.12 -29.18
CA THR A 99 0.09 -10.15 -29.15
C THR A 99 -0.50 -8.74 -28.92
N GLU A 100 -1.78 -8.56 -29.23
CA GLU A 100 -2.46 -7.29 -28.95
C GLU A 100 -2.51 -6.97 -27.45
N PRO A 101 -2.90 -7.92 -26.54
CA PRO A 101 -2.84 -7.65 -25.10
C PRO A 101 -1.43 -7.32 -24.61
N GLY A 102 -0.39 -7.94 -25.17
CA GLY A 102 0.98 -7.63 -24.80
C GLY A 102 1.41 -6.22 -25.22
N ARG A 103 1.04 -5.77 -26.43
CA ARG A 103 1.31 -4.38 -26.88
C ARG A 103 0.58 -3.36 -26.03
N GLU A 104 -0.67 -3.63 -25.66
CA GLU A 104 -1.42 -2.78 -24.74
C GLU A 104 -0.76 -2.74 -23.35
N GLY A 105 -0.27 -3.89 -22.85
CA GLY A 105 0.51 -3.93 -21.61
C GLY A 105 1.77 -3.04 -21.65
N LEU A 106 2.48 -3.02 -22.76
CA LEU A 106 3.62 -2.11 -22.93
C LEU A 106 3.20 -0.63 -22.88
N ARG A 107 2.05 -0.28 -23.48
CA ARG A 107 1.51 1.09 -23.43
C ARG A 107 1.16 1.49 -21.99
N ILE A 108 0.48 0.61 -21.25
CA ILE A 108 0.08 0.83 -19.86
C ILE A 108 1.29 1.05 -18.95
N LEU A 109 2.31 0.20 -19.08
CA LEU A 109 3.54 0.38 -18.31
C LEU A 109 4.25 1.69 -18.64
N ARG A 110 4.34 2.05 -19.92
CA ARG A 110 4.95 3.33 -20.35
C ARG A 110 4.21 4.55 -19.80
N ALA A 111 2.88 4.47 -19.64
CA ALA A 111 2.12 5.57 -19.03
C ALA A 111 2.56 5.82 -17.58
N GLN A 112 2.90 4.76 -16.81
CA GLN A 112 3.44 4.90 -15.46
C GLN A 112 4.90 5.39 -15.43
N PHE A 113 5.67 5.13 -16.48
CA PHE A 113 7.06 5.61 -16.59
C PHE A 113 7.14 7.11 -16.91
N GLN A 114 6.12 7.64 -17.58
CA GLN A 114 6.13 9.02 -18.10
C GLN A 114 6.40 10.06 -17.00
N PRO A 115 5.70 10.07 -15.85
CA PRO A 115 6.00 11.01 -14.76
C PRO A 115 7.45 10.97 -14.31
N LEU A 116 8.03 9.78 -14.18
CA LEU A 116 9.41 9.61 -13.73
C LEU A 116 10.42 10.13 -14.76
N ARG A 117 10.19 9.84 -16.04
CA ARG A 117 11.07 10.27 -17.13
C ARG A 117 11.05 11.78 -17.35
N ASP A 118 9.85 12.36 -17.40
CA ASP A 118 9.66 13.79 -17.65
C ASP A 118 10.29 14.66 -16.56
N THR A 119 10.31 14.16 -15.33
CA THR A 119 10.87 14.87 -14.18
C THR A 119 12.28 14.41 -13.80
N ASN A 120 12.81 13.36 -14.44
CA ASN A 120 14.06 12.69 -14.05
C ASN A 120 14.06 12.20 -12.59
N THR A 121 12.89 11.77 -12.09
CA THR A 121 12.71 11.28 -10.72
C THR A 121 12.97 9.78 -10.62
N ARG A 122 13.69 9.35 -9.57
CA ARG A 122 13.97 7.94 -9.32
C ARG A 122 12.74 7.20 -8.83
N GLY A 123 12.62 5.91 -9.22
CA GLY A 123 11.48 5.10 -8.80
C GLY A 123 11.78 3.62 -8.67
N LEU A 124 10.83 2.92 -8.02
CA LEU A 124 10.83 1.48 -7.81
C LEU A 124 9.43 0.93 -8.06
N PHE A 125 9.33 -0.19 -8.76
CA PHE A 125 8.11 -0.97 -8.92
C PHE A 125 8.23 -2.24 -8.08
N VAL A 126 7.20 -2.61 -7.30
CA VAL A 126 7.12 -3.93 -6.68
C VAL A 126 6.07 -4.77 -7.39
N PRO A 127 6.17 -6.12 -7.38
CA PRO A 127 5.18 -7.00 -7.97
C PRO A 127 3.86 -7.02 -7.18
N GLY A 128 2.71 -7.08 -7.90
CA GLY A 128 1.39 -7.37 -7.36
C GLY A 128 0.82 -8.69 -7.90
N ASN A 129 -0.37 -9.08 -7.46
CA ASN A 129 -0.97 -10.34 -7.87
C ASN A 129 -1.42 -10.34 -9.34
N HIS A 130 -1.82 -9.20 -9.89
CA HIS A 130 -2.13 -9.08 -11.31
C HIS A 130 -0.88 -9.19 -12.17
N ASP A 131 0.25 -8.62 -11.75
CA ASP A 131 1.55 -8.77 -12.42
C ASP A 131 1.96 -10.25 -12.54
N TRP A 132 1.58 -11.07 -11.56
CA TRP A 132 1.73 -12.53 -11.52
C TRP A 132 0.57 -13.30 -12.18
N GLY A 133 -0.29 -12.65 -12.96
CA GLY A 133 -1.42 -13.30 -13.62
C GLY A 133 -2.44 -13.92 -12.66
N GLN A 134 -2.61 -13.35 -11.46
CA GLN A 134 -3.57 -13.81 -10.43
C GLN A 134 -3.39 -15.29 -10.03
N GLY A 135 -2.17 -15.81 -10.09
CA GLY A 135 -1.87 -17.20 -9.75
C GLY A 135 -2.02 -18.18 -10.92
N ALA A 136 -2.17 -17.71 -12.15
CA ALA A 136 -2.14 -18.55 -13.34
C ALA A 136 -0.77 -19.28 -13.48
N PRO A 137 -0.75 -20.45 -14.13
CA PRO A 137 0.51 -21.20 -14.34
C PRO A 137 1.60 -20.40 -15.05
N GLU A 138 1.22 -19.46 -15.93
CA GLU A 138 2.11 -18.58 -16.70
C GLU A 138 2.57 -17.35 -15.91
N GLY A 139 2.09 -17.16 -14.70
CA GLY A 139 2.32 -15.96 -13.88
C GLY A 139 3.80 -15.65 -13.69
N TRP A 140 4.64 -16.69 -13.50
CA TRP A 140 6.07 -16.50 -13.38
C TRP A 140 6.71 -15.97 -14.69
N GLN A 141 6.28 -16.44 -15.86
CA GLN A 141 6.77 -15.91 -17.13
C GLN A 141 6.33 -14.46 -17.34
N ASN A 142 5.10 -14.12 -16.94
CA ASN A 142 4.56 -12.77 -17.06
C ASN A 142 5.34 -11.78 -16.19
N ILE A 143 5.56 -12.11 -14.91
CA ILE A 143 6.31 -11.22 -14.01
C ILE A 143 7.77 -11.04 -14.46
N VAL A 144 8.46 -12.10 -14.89
CA VAL A 144 9.85 -12.00 -15.37
C VAL A 144 9.92 -11.17 -16.66
N ARG A 145 8.95 -11.28 -17.57
CA ARG A 145 8.89 -10.48 -18.79
C ARG A 145 8.64 -9.01 -18.45
N GLN A 146 7.72 -8.73 -17.54
CA GLN A 146 7.39 -7.39 -17.09
C GLN A 146 8.58 -6.72 -16.40
N GLU A 147 9.24 -7.42 -15.48
CA GLU A 147 10.44 -6.97 -14.80
C GLU A 147 11.55 -6.58 -15.78
N ARG A 148 11.85 -7.46 -16.76
CA ARG A 148 12.85 -7.17 -17.79
C ARG A 148 12.51 -5.92 -18.60
N PHE A 149 11.24 -5.77 -18.96
CA PHE A 149 10.79 -4.59 -19.71
C PHE A 149 10.96 -3.32 -18.86
N ILE A 150 10.48 -3.31 -17.62
CA ILE A 150 10.60 -2.15 -16.72
C ILE A 150 12.08 -1.79 -16.49
N ASN A 151 12.94 -2.77 -16.21
CA ASN A 151 14.35 -2.54 -15.96
C ASN A 151 15.10 -2.04 -17.20
N THR A 152 14.75 -2.53 -18.39
CA THR A 152 15.33 -2.07 -19.67
C THR A 152 14.91 -0.64 -19.96
N GLU A 153 13.62 -0.33 -19.85
CA GLU A 153 13.07 1.01 -20.11
C GLU A 153 13.49 2.02 -19.04
N GLY A 154 13.70 1.56 -17.80
CA GLY A 154 14.12 2.41 -16.68
C GLY A 154 15.55 2.90 -16.76
N ALA A 155 16.44 2.16 -17.44
CA ALA A 155 17.84 2.55 -17.69
C ALA A 155 18.58 3.09 -16.45
N GLY A 156 18.27 2.57 -15.28
CA GLY A 156 18.84 2.97 -13.99
C GLY A 156 18.11 4.10 -13.27
N LEU A 157 17.16 4.77 -13.90
CA LEU A 157 16.30 5.77 -13.24
C LEU A 157 15.25 5.10 -12.36
N PHE A 158 14.63 4.04 -12.87
CA PHE A 158 13.68 3.20 -12.13
C PHE A 158 13.85 1.73 -12.51
N GLY A 159 13.28 0.84 -11.71
CA GLY A 159 13.31 -0.59 -11.96
C GLY A 159 12.25 -1.33 -11.15
N MET A 160 12.09 -2.63 -11.46
CA MET A 160 11.22 -3.52 -10.70
C MET A 160 12.06 -4.45 -9.82
N GLU A 161 11.71 -4.50 -8.55
CA GLU A 161 12.35 -5.33 -7.54
C GLU A 161 11.30 -5.94 -6.59
N PRO A 162 11.50 -7.17 -6.12
CA PRO A 162 12.58 -8.12 -6.40
C PRO A 162 12.52 -8.68 -7.82
N ARG A 163 13.68 -9.09 -8.36
CA ARG A 163 13.83 -9.63 -9.73
C ARG A 163 13.56 -11.13 -9.80
N ASP A 164 13.40 -11.61 -11.05
CA ASP A 164 13.30 -13.04 -11.41
C ASP A 164 12.14 -13.77 -10.72
N GLY A 165 11.11 -13.05 -10.24
CA GLY A 165 10.05 -13.62 -9.45
C GLY A 165 10.54 -14.16 -8.10
N CYS A 166 11.54 -13.55 -7.51
CA CYS A 166 12.09 -13.86 -6.19
C CYS A 166 11.40 -13.08 -5.10
N PRO A 167 11.37 -13.57 -3.85
CA PRO A 167 10.63 -12.93 -2.75
C PRO A 167 11.28 -11.64 -2.21
N GLY A 168 12.57 -11.43 -2.48
CA GLY A 168 13.35 -10.42 -1.77
C GLY A 168 13.83 -10.90 -0.39
N PRO A 169 14.19 -10.00 0.55
CA PRO A 169 14.09 -8.53 0.43
C PRO A 169 15.18 -7.93 -0.47
N VAL A 170 14.84 -6.83 -1.13
CA VAL A 170 15.80 -5.94 -1.77
C VAL A 170 15.89 -4.67 -0.97
N VAL A 171 17.11 -4.27 -0.60
CA VAL A 171 17.38 -3.09 0.24
C VAL A 171 17.88 -1.95 -0.64
N VAL A 172 17.24 -0.79 -0.55
CA VAL A 172 17.63 0.46 -1.20
C VAL A 172 17.84 1.53 -0.14
N ASP A 173 19.08 1.91 0.12
CA ASP A 173 19.38 3.04 1.00
C ASP A 173 19.30 4.35 0.21
N ILE A 174 18.46 5.28 0.67
CA ILE A 174 18.25 6.58 0.05
C ILE A 174 18.83 7.64 1.00
N GLY A 175 20.02 8.10 0.67
CA GLY A 175 20.77 9.00 1.53
C GLY A 175 21.02 8.42 2.94
N ALA A 176 21.09 9.30 3.91
CA ALA A 176 21.23 8.94 5.32
C ALA A 176 19.89 8.75 6.05
N VAL A 177 18.77 9.05 5.39
CA VAL A 177 17.46 9.18 6.05
C VAL A 177 16.57 7.95 5.94
N LEU A 178 16.64 7.20 4.82
CA LEU A 178 15.70 6.12 4.52
C LEU A 178 16.40 4.83 4.10
N ARG A 179 15.98 3.72 4.69
CA ARG A 179 16.15 2.36 4.16
C ARG A 179 14.80 1.86 3.67
N LEU A 180 14.68 1.73 2.35
CA LEU A 180 13.55 1.11 1.68
C LEU A 180 13.83 -0.39 1.52
N ILE A 181 12.86 -1.24 1.90
CA ILE A 181 12.97 -2.69 1.84
C ILE A 181 11.82 -3.22 0.99
N ALA A 182 12.10 -3.66 -0.22
CA ALA A 182 11.10 -4.18 -1.15
C ALA A 182 10.98 -5.70 -1.05
N ILE A 183 9.76 -6.20 -0.98
CA ILE A 183 9.43 -7.63 -0.96
C ILE A 183 8.30 -7.95 -1.92
N ASP A 184 8.34 -9.15 -2.51
CA ASP A 184 7.24 -9.70 -3.28
C ASP A 184 6.38 -10.61 -2.39
N THR A 185 5.25 -10.09 -1.93
CA THR A 185 4.31 -10.83 -1.10
C THR A 185 3.49 -11.84 -1.89
N HIS A 186 3.30 -11.65 -3.21
CA HIS A 186 2.60 -12.63 -4.04
C HIS A 186 3.40 -13.95 -4.16
N TRP A 187 4.71 -13.90 -3.97
CA TRP A 187 5.54 -15.10 -3.95
C TRP A 187 5.03 -16.16 -2.94
N TRP A 188 4.54 -15.75 -1.75
CA TRP A 188 3.91 -16.69 -0.80
C TRP A 188 2.56 -17.20 -1.27
N LEU A 189 1.81 -16.38 -1.99
CA LEU A 189 0.42 -16.65 -2.38
C LEU A 189 0.33 -17.39 -3.73
N HIS A 190 1.40 -17.35 -4.54
CA HIS A 190 1.39 -17.96 -5.87
C HIS A 190 1.38 -19.51 -5.79
N PRO A 191 0.37 -20.17 -6.40
CA PRO A 191 0.18 -21.62 -6.26
C PRO A 191 1.09 -22.46 -7.16
N SER A 192 1.65 -21.84 -8.19
CA SER A 192 2.37 -22.52 -9.27
C SER A 192 3.89 -22.26 -9.22
N THR A 193 4.57 -22.44 -10.34
CA THR A 193 6.02 -22.20 -10.46
C THR A 193 6.41 -20.77 -10.08
N LYS A 194 7.41 -20.63 -9.24
CA LYS A 194 7.98 -19.38 -8.76
C LYS A 194 9.48 -19.52 -8.53
N GLY A 195 10.17 -18.41 -8.36
CA GLY A 195 11.59 -18.43 -7.96
C GLY A 195 11.78 -19.12 -6.60
N GLY A 196 12.78 -19.98 -6.51
CA GLY A 196 13.07 -20.75 -5.32
C GLY A 196 14.57 -21.01 -5.14
N PRO A 197 14.97 -21.98 -4.29
CA PRO A 197 16.37 -22.31 -4.06
C PRO A 197 17.13 -22.57 -5.36
N GLY A 198 18.36 -22.05 -5.46
CA GLY A 198 19.20 -22.13 -6.66
C GLY A 198 18.94 -21.03 -7.71
N ARG A 199 17.81 -20.35 -7.64
CA ARG A 199 17.51 -19.18 -8.48
C ARG A 199 17.45 -17.89 -7.66
N CYS A 200 16.84 -17.97 -6.48
CA CYS A 200 16.69 -16.84 -5.57
C CYS A 200 17.62 -16.98 -4.36
N ASN A 201 18.12 -15.84 -3.90
CA ASN A 201 18.86 -15.74 -2.64
C ASN A 201 18.33 -14.55 -1.82
N PRO A 202 17.50 -14.81 -0.79
CA PRO A 202 17.02 -16.11 -0.33
C PRO A 202 15.96 -16.73 -1.26
N GLY A 203 15.84 -18.08 -1.25
CA GLY A 203 14.85 -18.82 -2.02
C GLY A 203 13.91 -19.67 -1.15
N THR A 204 13.95 -19.50 0.17
CA THR A 204 13.09 -20.19 1.16
C THR A 204 12.44 -19.18 2.10
N GLU A 205 11.30 -19.54 2.68
CA GLU A 205 10.57 -18.66 3.60
C GLU A 205 11.41 -18.26 4.82
N ASP A 206 12.09 -19.22 5.46
CA ASP A 206 12.95 -18.90 6.61
C ASP A 206 14.13 -18.00 6.19
N GLY A 207 14.71 -18.23 5.01
CA GLY A 207 15.75 -17.37 4.47
C GLY A 207 15.27 -15.93 4.22
N VAL A 208 14.02 -15.75 3.76
CA VAL A 208 13.41 -14.42 3.61
C VAL A 208 13.22 -13.75 4.96
N VAL A 209 12.69 -14.48 5.95
CA VAL A 209 12.51 -13.96 7.32
C VAL A 209 13.84 -13.51 7.91
N ASP A 210 14.90 -14.31 7.78
CA ASP A 210 16.21 -13.96 8.32
C ASP A 210 16.85 -12.79 7.56
N SER A 211 16.69 -12.73 6.24
CA SER A 211 17.16 -11.59 5.44
C SER A 211 16.44 -10.29 5.78
N LEU A 212 15.14 -10.34 6.04
CA LEU A 212 14.36 -9.18 6.52
C LEU A 212 14.85 -8.71 7.90
N ARG A 213 15.12 -9.63 8.83
CA ARG A 213 15.70 -9.29 10.15
C ARG A 213 17.04 -8.57 9.99
N ILE A 214 17.91 -9.11 9.16
CA ILE A 214 19.22 -8.50 8.88
C ILE A 214 19.04 -7.11 8.26
N ALA A 215 18.15 -6.97 7.28
CA ALA A 215 17.88 -5.70 6.63
C ALA A 215 17.39 -4.62 7.62
N LEU A 216 16.54 -4.99 8.57
CA LEU A 216 16.06 -4.09 9.62
C LEU A 216 17.17 -3.78 10.65
N ALA A 217 17.84 -4.79 11.19
CA ALA A 217 18.87 -4.66 12.22
C ALA A 217 20.06 -3.82 11.76
N THR A 218 20.38 -3.86 10.46
CA THR A 218 21.52 -3.14 9.87
C THR A 218 21.15 -1.77 9.29
N ALA A 219 19.93 -1.26 9.55
CA ALA A 219 19.50 0.04 9.04
C ALA A 219 20.29 1.23 9.59
N GLY A 220 20.92 1.06 10.75
CA GLY A 220 21.59 2.15 11.44
C GLY A 220 20.59 3.22 11.88
N ASP A 221 20.89 4.47 11.60
CA ASP A 221 20.02 5.60 11.95
C ASP A 221 18.91 5.87 10.92
N ARG A 222 18.86 5.12 9.80
CA ARG A 222 17.85 5.29 8.76
C ARG A 222 16.47 4.86 9.24
N ARG A 223 15.45 5.58 8.81
CA ARG A 223 14.07 5.13 8.93
C ARG A 223 13.86 3.94 8.02
N THR A 224 13.14 2.93 8.50
CA THR A 224 12.86 1.73 7.72
C THR A 224 11.44 1.77 7.18
N VAL A 225 11.30 1.65 5.87
CA VAL A 225 10.02 1.50 5.18
C VAL A 225 10.04 0.20 4.39
N VAL A 226 9.18 -0.74 4.76
CA VAL A 226 8.95 -1.96 4.00
C VAL A 226 7.83 -1.71 3.00
N VAL A 227 8.06 -2.03 1.73
CA VAL A 227 7.09 -1.89 0.65
C VAL A 227 6.78 -3.24 0.03
N ALA A 228 5.50 -3.49 -0.19
CA ALA A 228 4.96 -4.71 -0.76
C ALA A 228 3.63 -4.41 -1.44
N HIS A 229 3.03 -5.43 -2.08
CA HIS A 229 1.69 -5.25 -2.64
C HIS A 229 0.58 -5.54 -1.64
N HIS A 230 0.64 -6.68 -0.92
CA HIS A 230 -0.46 -7.12 -0.06
C HIS A 230 -0.41 -6.47 1.33
N PRO A 231 -1.49 -5.83 1.81
CA PRO A 231 -1.55 -5.23 3.14
C PRO A 231 -1.59 -6.28 4.25
N ILE A 232 -0.97 -5.99 5.39
CA ILE A 232 -1.06 -6.83 6.59
C ILE A 232 -2.40 -6.63 7.30
N VAL A 233 -2.95 -5.44 7.23
CA VAL A 233 -4.23 -5.04 7.80
C VAL A 233 -4.97 -4.18 6.79
N SER A 234 -6.25 -4.46 6.59
CA SER A 234 -7.12 -3.67 5.71
C SER A 234 -8.53 -3.57 6.29
N GLY A 235 -9.15 -2.42 6.10
CA GLY A 235 -10.58 -2.19 6.29
C GLY A 235 -11.38 -2.34 4.99
N GLY A 236 -10.76 -2.79 3.90
CA GLY A 236 -11.39 -2.99 2.59
C GLY A 236 -11.93 -4.40 2.38
N SER A 237 -12.30 -4.71 1.15
CA SER A 237 -12.91 -5.99 0.76
C SER A 237 -11.98 -7.18 0.99
N HIS A 238 -10.70 -7.06 0.65
CA HIS A 238 -9.69 -8.08 0.92
C HIS A 238 -9.36 -8.23 2.41
N GLY A 239 -9.72 -7.24 3.25
CA GLY A 239 -9.75 -7.34 4.71
C GLY A 239 -10.89 -8.19 5.26
N GLY A 240 -11.80 -8.65 4.40
CA GLY A 240 -12.98 -9.41 4.76
C GLY A 240 -14.22 -8.56 4.99
N TYR A 241 -14.20 -7.30 4.61
CA TYR A 241 -15.32 -6.36 4.78
C TYR A 241 -15.95 -6.07 3.41
N PHE A 242 -17.16 -6.59 3.22
CA PHE A 242 -17.95 -6.43 1.98
C PHE A 242 -19.16 -5.56 2.23
N ASP A 243 -19.69 -4.98 1.16
CA ASP A 243 -20.96 -4.27 1.20
C ASP A 243 -22.12 -5.17 1.55
N TRP A 244 -23.12 -4.61 2.23
CA TRP A 244 -24.33 -5.31 2.64
C TRP A 244 -24.99 -6.18 1.53
N PRO A 245 -25.11 -5.76 0.25
CA PRO A 245 -25.67 -6.62 -0.78
C PRO A 245 -24.89 -7.92 -1.00
N THR A 246 -23.58 -7.89 -0.81
CA THR A 246 -22.70 -9.05 -0.94
C THR A 246 -23.00 -10.13 0.09
N TYR A 247 -23.43 -9.75 1.29
CA TYR A 247 -23.82 -10.70 2.34
C TYR A 247 -25.18 -11.37 2.08
N LEU A 248 -26.03 -10.76 1.25
CA LEU A 248 -27.34 -11.31 0.89
C LEU A 248 -27.29 -12.37 -0.22
N PHE A 249 -26.18 -12.45 -0.96
CA PHE A 249 -26.00 -13.46 -2.01
C PHE A 249 -25.69 -14.82 -1.35
N PRO A 250 -26.59 -15.84 -1.47
CA PRO A 250 -26.48 -17.09 -0.71
C PRO A 250 -25.24 -17.93 -1.05
N PHE A 251 -24.57 -17.65 -2.18
CA PHE A 251 -23.37 -18.37 -2.63
C PHE A 251 -22.05 -17.76 -2.12
N HIS A 252 -22.03 -16.53 -1.69
CA HIS A 252 -20.80 -15.83 -1.31
C HIS A 252 -20.16 -16.36 -0.01
N PRO A 253 -20.90 -16.66 1.08
CA PRO A 253 -20.37 -17.30 2.26
C PRO A 253 -19.80 -18.69 1.98
N TRP A 254 -20.49 -19.48 1.12
CA TRP A 254 -20.03 -20.81 0.72
C TRP A 254 -18.78 -20.80 -0.14
N ALA A 255 -18.64 -19.85 -1.06
CA ALA A 255 -17.44 -19.68 -1.88
C ALA A 255 -16.21 -19.32 -1.02
N ARG A 256 -16.39 -18.53 0.05
CA ARG A 256 -15.34 -18.23 1.03
C ARG A 256 -14.99 -19.45 1.88
N VAL A 257 -15.99 -20.20 2.38
CA VAL A 257 -15.77 -21.45 3.15
C VAL A 257 -15.09 -22.50 2.27
N ALA A 258 -15.39 -22.54 0.96
CA ALA A 258 -14.75 -23.44 0.01
C ALA A 258 -13.34 -22.99 -0.43
N GLY A 259 -12.84 -21.84 0.02
CA GLY A 259 -11.49 -21.35 -0.30
C GLY A 259 -11.32 -20.83 -1.73
N LEU A 260 -12.39 -20.67 -2.50
CA LEU A 260 -12.35 -20.31 -3.93
C LEU A 260 -11.88 -18.86 -4.20
N PHE A 261 -12.02 -17.96 -3.21
CA PHE A 261 -11.57 -16.56 -3.29
C PHE A 261 -10.51 -16.19 -2.23
N ALA A 262 -10.09 -17.16 -1.42
CA ALA A 262 -9.44 -16.89 -0.13
C ALA A 262 -7.93 -16.62 -0.21
N ARG A 263 -7.27 -16.83 -1.35
CA ARG A 263 -5.79 -16.65 -1.42
C ARG A 263 -5.36 -15.19 -1.38
N GLN A 264 -6.20 -14.29 -1.91
CA GLN A 264 -5.93 -12.87 -1.98
C GLN A 264 -6.54 -12.07 -0.80
N ASP A 265 -7.28 -12.73 0.08
CA ASP A 265 -7.92 -12.11 1.25
C ASP A 265 -7.11 -12.34 2.53
N VAL A 266 -7.03 -11.34 3.40
CA VAL A 266 -6.42 -11.42 4.74
C VAL A 266 -6.98 -12.58 5.57
N THR A 267 -8.22 -13.00 5.29
CA THR A 267 -8.86 -14.16 5.95
C THR A 267 -8.43 -15.51 5.37
N GLY A 268 -7.72 -15.55 4.24
CA GLY A 268 -7.21 -16.75 3.60
C GLY A 268 -6.12 -17.43 4.40
N ARG A 269 -5.96 -18.74 4.24
CA ARG A 269 -4.96 -19.53 4.97
C ARG A 269 -3.55 -19.14 4.55
N GLU A 270 -3.28 -19.10 3.26
CA GLU A 270 -1.99 -18.74 2.65
C GLU A 270 -1.61 -17.30 3.00
N TYR A 271 -2.59 -16.40 2.93
CA TYR A 271 -2.39 -14.99 3.29
C TYR A 271 -2.03 -14.84 4.78
N ARG A 272 -2.76 -15.49 5.69
CA ARG A 272 -2.42 -15.49 7.12
C ARG A 272 -1.06 -16.10 7.40
N HIS A 273 -0.66 -17.13 6.63
CA HIS A 273 0.68 -17.70 6.71
C HIS A 273 1.73 -16.65 6.33
N MET A 274 1.59 -15.98 5.18
CA MET A 274 2.45 -14.88 4.76
C MET A 274 2.57 -13.79 5.84
N VAL A 275 1.43 -13.31 6.36
CA VAL A 275 1.41 -12.29 7.44
C VAL A 275 2.16 -12.79 8.68
N SER A 276 2.01 -14.08 9.03
CA SER A 276 2.73 -14.66 10.17
C SER A 276 4.25 -14.69 9.96
N GLN A 277 4.72 -14.96 8.73
CA GLN A 277 6.15 -14.92 8.40
C GLN A 277 6.71 -13.48 8.50
N LEU A 278 5.97 -12.50 7.97
CA LEU A 278 6.35 -11.08 8.11
C LEU A 278 6.38 -10.64 9.58
N ALA A 279 5.39 -11.06 10.38
CA ALA A 279 5.37 -10.77 11.82
C ALA A 279 6.58 -11.39 12.55
N ARG A 280 7.01 -12.60 12.18
CA ARG A 280 8.25 -13.22 12.69
C ARG A 280 9.49 -12.40 12.34
N ALA A 281 9.53 -11.83 11.13
CA ALA A 281 10.66 -10.99 10.72
C ALA A 281 10.73 -9.69 11.52
N PHE A 282 9.59 -9.08 11.84
CA PHE A 282 9.51 -7.74 12.44
C PHE A 282 9.44 -7.72 13.97
N VAL A 283 9.57 -8.87 14.61
CA VAL A 283 9.38 -8.99 16.07
C VAL A 283 10.48 -8.32 16.88
N VAL A 284 11.71 -8.30 16.38
CA VAL A 284 12.88 -7.71 17.05
C VAL A 284 13.02 -6.24 16.65
N ASP A 285 13.16 -5.99 15.34
CA ASP A 285 13.29 -4.66 14.78
C ASP A 285 12.01 -4.33 13.99
N THR A 286 11.13 -3.56 14.62
CA THR A 286 9.85 -3.17 14.03
C THR A 286 10.05 -2.06 13.00
N PRO A 287 9.66 -2.25 11.73
CA PRO A 287 9.78 -1.19 10.73
C PRO A 287 8.94 0.04 11.12
N THR A 288 9.40 1.21 10.73
CA THR A 288 8.66 2.47 10.93
C THR A 288 7.33 2.40 10.18
N VAL A 289 7.37 1.98 8.91
CA VAL A 289 6.20 1.87 8.04
C VAL A 289 6.24 0.55 7.28
N TYR A 290 5.08 -0.09 7.14
CA TYR A 290 4.79 -1.07 6.11
C TYR A 290 3.74 -0.49 5.17
N ALA A 291 4.05 -0.35 3.90
CA ALA A 291 3.18 0.24 2.89
C ALA A 291 2.80 -0.78 1.82
N ALA A 292 1.54 -0.78 1.42
CA ALA A 292 0.98 -1.72 0.45
C ALA A 292 -0.05 -1.06 -0.49
N GLY A 293 -0.35 -1.73 -1.61
CA GLY A 293 -1.48 -1.47 -2.51
C GLY A 293 -2.63 -2.44 -2.28
N HIS A 294 -3.07 -3.12 -3.35
CA HIS A 294 -4.05 -4.21 -3.39
C HIS A 294 -5.51 -3.84 -3.11
N GLU A 295 -5.75 -2.94 -2.20
CA GLU A 295 -7.06 -2.36 -1.93
C GLU A 295 -7.17 -1.01 -2.60
N HIS A 296 -8.11 -0.85 -3.52
CA HIS A 296 -8.26 0.36 -4.33
C HIS A 296 -8.87 1.52 -3.52
N ASN A 297 -8.13 1.94 -2.51
CA ASN A 297 -8.52 2.99 -1.58
C ASN A 297 -7.30 3.50 -0.79
N LEU A 298 -7.50 4.46 0.12
CA LEU A 298 -6.44 5.06 0.91
C LEU A 298 -6.70 4.83 2.41
N GLN A 299 -5.76 4.17 3.10
CA GLN A 299 -5.88 3.86 4.52
C GLN A 299 -4.58 4.15 5.26
N VAL A 300 -4.70 4.65 6.50
CA VAL A 300 -3.60 4.85 7.43
C VAL A 300 -3.95 4.24 8.76
N PHE A 301 -3.13 3.31 9.21
CA PHE A 301 -3.23 2.73 10.54
C PHE A 301 -2.00 3.09 11.38
N ARG A 302 -2.23 3.33 12.66
CA ARG A 302 -1.19 3.31 13.67
C ARG A 302 -1.25 1.98 14.40
N ARG A 303 -0.10 1.43 14.77
CA ARG A 303 0.02 0.17 15.51
C ARG A 303 -1.01 0.09 16.63
N ALA A 304 -1.76 -0.98 16.63
CA ALA A 304 -2.72 -1.31 17.66
C ALA A 304 -2.16 -2.47 18.49
N PRO A 305 -1.76 -2.23 19.76
CA PRO A 305 -1.16 -3.27 20.62
C PRO A 305 -2.03 -4.52 20.76
N GLU A 306 -3.34 -4.35 20.80
CA GLU A 306 -4.33 -5.42 20.88
C GLU A 306 -4.34 -6.34 19.65
N ARG A 307 -3.94 -5.85 18.48
CA ARG A 307 -3.76 -6.64 17.25
C ARG A 307 -2.35 -7.21 17.08
N ARG A 308 -1.38 -6.74 17.89
CA ARG A 308 0.04 -7.07 17.75
C ARG A 308 0.57 -6.73 16.34
N ASP A 309 0.17 -5.58 15.82
CA ASP A 309 0.59 -5.13 14.50
C ASP A 309 2.12 -5.12 14.38
N PRO A 310 2.67 -5.63 13.29
CA PRO A 310 4.11 -5.85 13.18
C PRO A 310 4.90 -4.61 12.71
N ALA A 311 4.24 -3.51 12.36
CA ALA A 311 4.86 -2.22 12.00
C ALA A 311 4.26 -1.08 12.82
N ASN A 312 4.98 0.04 12.99
CA ASN A 312 4.45 1.17 13.75
C ASN A 312 3.31 1.87 12.99
N TYR A 313 3.44 1.94 11.68
CA TYR A 313 2.39 2.43 10.78
C TYR A 313 2.19 1.42 9.64
N LEU A 314 0.93 1.23 9.28
CA LEU A 314 0.50 0.38 8.17
C LEU A 314 -0.27 1.25 7.20
N LEU A 315 0.17 1.30 5.95
CA LEU A 315 -0.41 2.14 4.91
C LEU A 315 -0.99 1.26 3.80
N VAL A 316 -2.17 1.65 3.32
CA VAL A 316 -2.73 1.14 2.07
C VAL A 316 -2.86 2.32 1.13
N SER A 317 -2.21 2.26 -0.01
CA SER A 317 -2.15 3.33 -1.02
C SER A 317 -2.43 2.77 -2.42
N GLY A 318 -3.59 2.14 -2.59
CA GLY A 318 -4.01 1.48 -3.83
C GLY A 318 -4.98 2.30 -4.69
N GLY A 319 -4.98 3.63 -4.53
CA GLY A 319 -5.84 4.55 -5.29
C GLY A 319 -5.24 5.03 -6.62
N GLY A 320 -4.33 4.28 -7.25
CA GLY A 320 -3.54 4.73 -8.41
C GLY A 320 -4.32 4.92 -9.72
N ILE A 321 -5.61 4.57 -9.77
CA ILE A 321 -6.49 4.77 -10.92
C ILE A 321 -7.68 5.62 -10.51
N TYR A 322 -7.95 6.70 -11.26
CA TYR A 322 -9.07 7.56 -10.96
C TYR A 322 -10.42 6.85 -11.13
N GLY A 323 -11.27 6.93 -10.09
CA GLY A 323 -12.61 6.33 -10.09
C GLY A 323 -12.67 4.83 -9.89
N HIS A 324 -11.53 4.13 -9.85
CA HIS A 324 -11.48 2.69 -9.58
C HIS A 324 -11.26 2.43 -8.09
N THR A 325 -12.31 2.58 -7.28
CA THR A 325 -12.24 2.49 -5.83
C THR A 325 -13.04 1.31 -5.28
N THR A 326 -12.60 0.77 -4.15
CA THR A 326 -13.28 -0.30 -3.40
C THR A 326 -13.80 0.21 -2.07
N SER A 327 -14.90 -0.44 -1.60
CA SER A 327 -15.55 -0.07 -0.34
C SER A 327 -14.66 -0.31 0.88
N THR A 328 -14.88 0.49 1.92
CA THR A 328 -14.08 0.45 3.14
C THR A 328 -14.92 0.43 4.40
N ARG A 329 -14.34 -0.08 5.49
CA ARG A 329 -14.93 -0.09 6.81
C ARG A 329 -13.92 0.33 7.87
N ARG A 330 -14.37 1.11 8.85
CA ARG A 330 -13.53 1.48 10.00
C ARG A 330 -13.25 0.29 10.89
N ILE A 331 -11.98 0.09 11.20
CA ILE A 331 -11.49 -0.93 12.12
C ILE A 331 -10.53 -0.31 13.16
N THR A 332 -10.18 -1.06 14.19
CA THR A 332 -9.30 -0.59 15.26
C THR A 332 -7.95 -0.12 14.71
N GLY A 333 -7.41 0.97 15.25
CA GLY A 333 -6.11 1.54 14.86
C GLY A 333 -6.16 2.46 13.65
N ILE A 334 -7.30 2.59 12.95
CA ILE A 334 -7.46 3.48 11.82
C ILE A 334 -7.25 4.94 12.23
N ARG A 335 -6.47 5.67 11.42
CA ARG A 335 -6.28 7.13 11.52
C ARG A 335 -6.94 7.85 10.37
N TYR A 336 -6.89 7.22 9.19
CA TYR A 336 -7.53 7.71 7.99
C TYR A 336 -8.04 6.53 7.16
N ILE A 337 -9.21 6.68 6.57
CA ILE A 337 -9.76 5.74 5.58
C ILE A 337 -10.71 6.48 4.65
N ARG A 338 -10.50 6.31 3.34
CA ARG A 338 -11.35 6.91 2.32
C ARG A 338 -11.36 6.09 1.04
N GLU A 339 -12.54 5.92 0.46
CA GLU A 339 -12.77 5.40 -0.89
C GLU A 339 -12.46 6.53 -1.88
N ALA A 340 -11.20 6.71 -2.21
CA ALA A 340 -10.74 7.79 -3.08
C ALA A 340 -9.53 7.37 -3.89
N SER A 341 -9.41 7.97 -5.06
CA SER A 341 -8.22 7.88 -5.90
C SER A 341 -7.15 8.86 -5.44
N GLY A 342 -5.89 8.45 -5.55
CA GLY A 342 -4.77 9.25 -5.09
C GLY A 342 -3.59 8.40 -4.63
N TYR A 343 -2.73 8.98 -3.80
CA TYR A 343 -1.50 8.37 -3.32
C TYR A 343 -1.13 8.90 -1.93
N GLN A 344 -0.12 8.29 -1.32
CA GLN A 344 0.41 8.76 -0.03
C GLN A 344 1.87 9.21 -0.19
N ARG A 345 2.28 10.18 0.62
CA ARG A 345 3.64 10.71 0.65
C ARG A 345 4.16 10.72 2.08
N ILE A 346 5.39 10.22 2.26
CA ILE A 346 6.15 10.40 3.51
C ILE A 346 7.27 11.39 3.24
N THR A 347 7.20 12.55 3.89
CA THR A 347 8.23 13.57 3.84
C THR A 347 9.17 13.41 5.02
N PHE A 348 10.43 13.12 4.76
CA PHE A 348 11.51 13.08 5.75
C PHE A 348 12.19 14.45 5.78
N LEU A 349 12.39 14.99 6.98
CA LEU A 349 13.01 16.29 7.19
C LEU A 349 14.48 16.16 7.60
N GLU A 350 15.26 17.21 7.35
CA GLU A 350 16.67 17.31 7.74
C GLU A 350 16.89 17.15 9.27
N ASP A 351 15.89 17.53 10.08
CA ASP A 351 15.90 17.38 11.53
C ASP A 351 15.50 15.98 12.03
N GLY A 352 15.28 15.03 11.10
CA GLY A 352 14.93 13.64 11.39
C GLY A 352 13.44 13.38 11.65
N ARG A 353 12.57 14.41 11.65
CA ARG A 353 11.12 14.19 11.70
C ARG A 353 10.61 13.62 10.39
N ALA A 354 9.47 12.92 10.44
CA ALA A 354 8.78 12.43 9.27
C ALA A 354 7.30 12.77 9.32
N ARG A 355 6.73 13.20 8.18
CA ARG A 355 5.34 13.58 8.02
C ARG A 355 4.70 12.71 6.95
N LEU A 356 3.57 12.08 7.28
CA LEU A 356 2.71 11.38 6.32
C LEU A 356 1.65 12.34 5.81
N SER A 357 1.42 12.34 4.50
CA SER A 357 0.33 13.04 3.81
C SER A 357 -0.46 12.05 2.96
N VAL A 358 -1.78 12.19 2.92
CA VAL A 358 -2.67 11.49 2.00
C VAL A 358 -3.19 12.48 0.98
N MET A 359 -2.87 12.25 -0.29
CA MET A 359 -3.22 13.08 -1.42
C MET A 359 -4.40 12.45 -2.16
N VAL A 360 -5.52 13.17 -2.22
CA VAL A 360 -6.70 12.77 -2.99
C VAL A 360 -6.72 13.55 -4.30
N VAL A 361 -7.00 12.85 -5.39
CA VAL A 361 -6.94 13.41 -6.74
C VAL A 361 -8.34 13.52 -7.33
N ASP A 362 -8.64 14.67 -7.95
CA ASP A 362 -9.88 14.92 -8.69
C ASP A 362 -9.80 14.48 -10.16
N ALA A 363 -10.90 14.62 -10.91
CA ALA A 363 -10.98 14.25 -12.32
C ALA A 363 -10.05 15.07 -13.23
N GLU A 364 -9.72 16.29 -12.82
CA GLU A 364 -8.83 17.20 -13.53
C GLU A 364 -7.35 16.89 -13.26
N GLY A 365 -7.05 15.99 -12.31
CA GLY A 365 -5.69 15.63 -11.91
C GLY A 365 -5.06 16.62 -10.91
N ASN A 366 -5.88 17.33 -10.14
CA ASN A 366 -5.37 18.14 -9.04
C ASN A 366 -5.32 17.31 -7.77
N ALA A 367 -4.18 17.30 -7.09
CA ALA A 367 -4.01 16.65 -5.81
C ALA A 367 -4.32 17.60 -4.66
N THR A 368 -5.10 17.13 -3.69
CA THR A 368 -5.39 17.87 -2.45
C THR A 368 -4.95 17.02 -1.25
N GLU A 369 -4.21 17.62 -0.32
CA GLU A 369 -3.89 16.97 0.95
C GLU A 369 -5.15 16.87 1.81
N ASP A 370 -5.70 15.65 1.89
CA ASP A 370 -6.93 15.37 2.63
C ASP A 370 -6.67 14.96 4.08
N PHE A 371 -5.47 14.46 4.35
CA PHE A 371 -5.03 14.09 5.69
C PHE A 371 -3.51 14.22 5.81
N SER A 372 -3.05 14.63 6.98
CA SER A 372 -1.64 14.50 7.32
C SER A 372 -1.41 14.35 8.82
N MET A 373 -0.28 13.74 9.17
CA MET A 373 0.15 13.56 10.55
C MET A 373 1.67 13.44 10.65
N TRP A 374 2.21 13.80 11.81
CA TRP A 374 3.59 13.46 12.16
C TRP A 374 3.68 11.98 12.53
N LEU A 375 4.70 11.31 12.02
CA LEU A 375 5.02 9.95 12.44
C LEU A 375 5.84 10.02 13.74
N ASP A 376 5.37 9.30 14.77
CA ASP A 376 6.14 9.15 16.00
C ASP A 376 7.27 8.14 15.73
N VAL A 377 8.41 8.64 15.33
CA VAL A 377 9.62 7.86 15.08
C VAL A 377 10.71 8.36 16.01
N PRO A 378 11.52 7.48 16.63
CA PRO A 378 12.66 7.94 17.43
C PRO A 378 13.55 8.86 16.60
N PRO A 379 14.14 9.91 17.17
CA PRO A 379 15.09 10.76 16.46
C PRO A 379 16.27 9.91 15.96
N ILE A 380 16.84 10.29 14.83
CA ILE A 380 18.07 9.68 14.31
C ILE A 380 19.16 9.87 15.36
N ARG A 381 19.73 8.77 15.87
CA ARG A 381 20.86 8.82 16.79
C ARG A 381 22.08 9.34 16.02
N GLY A 382 22.41 10.62 16.14
CA GLY A 382 23.59 11.16 15.48
C GLY A 382 23.52 12.63 15.06
N THR A 383 22.36 13.25 14.98
CA THR A 383 22.28 14.71 14.90
C THR A 383 22.41 15.28 16.32
N GLY A 384 23.64 15.23 16.89
CA GLY A 384 23.93 15.75 18.20
C GLY A 384 23.67 17.25 18.26
N ALA A 385 22.51 17.65 18.80
CA ALA A 385 22.45 18.90 19.51
C ALA A 385 23.38 18.76 20.72
N PRO A 386 24.33 19.68 20.95
CA PRO A 386 25.14 19.65 22.17
C PRO A 386 24.18 19.68 23.38
N PRO A 387 24.48 18.93 24.46
CA PRO A 387 23.66 18.97 25.66
C PRO A 387 23.53 20.43 26.10
N ALA A 388 22.29 20.86 26.34
CA ALA A 388 22.02 22.18 26.90
C ALA A 388 22.92 22.37 28.14
N ALA A 389 23.73 23.41 28.13
CA ALA A 389 24.56 23.75 29.26
C ALA A 389 23.66 23.92 30.49
N THR A 390 23.83 23.06 31.49
CA THR A 390 23.25 23.27 32.81
C THR A 390 23.88 24.52 33.38
N GLU A 391 23.14 25.63 33.38
CA GLU A 391 23.50 26.80 34.17
C GLU A 391 23.57 26.36 35.64
N GLY A 392 24.81 26.21 36.11
CA GLY A 392 25.12 25.97 37.50
C GLY A 392 24.70 27.18 38.32
N GLY A 393 23.76 26.97 39.22
CA GLY A 393 23.37 27.94 40.23
C GLY A 393 24.54 28.34 41.11
N ARG A 394 24.65 29.63 41.34
CA ARG A 394 25.22 30.22 42.54
C ARG A 394 24.15 30.99 43.29
#